data_3d44ef43b825cc38fe1dacb0d9e7e15a
#
_entry.id   3d44ef43b825cc38fe1dacb0d9e7e15a
#
_cell.length_a   1.000
_cell.length_b   1.000
_cell.length_c   1.000
_cell.angle_alpha   90.00
_cell.angle_beta   90.00
_cell.angle_gamma   90.00
#
_symmetry.space_group_name_H-M   'P 1'
#
loop_
_entity.id
_entity.type
_entity.pdbx_description
1 polymer ?
#
loop_
_entity_poly.entity_id
_entity_poly.type
_entity_poly.pdbx_seq_one_letter_code
_entity_poly.pdbx_strand_id
1 'polypeptide(L)'
;MKKNKINLSREQLEEVIQLFNRSMDDYLYLFDIQNDYYSISKHAVNRLCLPNYHFCDATKAHNYFVYEDDLPLLFDEFNKIKSGEITEHSLHYRWLDRQHNPVWVNCRGDVILDEFNKPLYLIGCVN
;
A
#
# COMPACT_ATOMS: atom_id res chain seq x y z
N MET A 1 13.89 -0.87 17.60
CA MET A 1 13.26 -1.08 16.30
C MET A 1 12.17 -2.13 16.42
N LYS A 2 10.98 -1.81 15.96
CA LYS A 2 9.83 -2.70 16.01
C LYS A 2 9.95 -3.76 14.90
N LYS A 3 9.80 -5.03 15.27
CA LYS A 3 9.82 -6.14 14.31
C LYS A 3 8.48 -6.86 14.37
N ASN A 4 7.73 -6.78 13.28
CA ASN A 4 6.43 -7.43 13.15
C ASN A 4 6.57 -8.70 12.32
N LYS A 5 6.03 -9.78 12.84
CA LYS A 5 5.92 -11.06 12.14
C LYS A 5 4.50 -11.57 12.29
N ILE A 6 3.94 -12.12 11.22
CA ILE A 6 2.58 -12.63 11.22
C ILE A 6 2.54 -13.94 10.45
N ASN A 7 1.76 -14.90 10.93
CA ASN A 7 1.66 -16.22 10.33
C ASN A 7 0.37 -16.34 9.52
N LEU A 8 0.22 -15.45 8.53
CA LEU A 8 -0.89 -15.43 7.60
C LEU A 8 -0.35 -15.32 6.18
N SER A 9 -0.97 -16.04 5.24
CA SER A 9 -0.62 -15.92 3.83
C SER A 9 -1.13 -14.60 3.26
N ARG A 10 -0.61 -14.23 2.09
CA ARG A 10 -1.10 -13.06 1.35
C ARG A 10 -2.60 -13.16 1.11
N GLU A 11 -3.08 -14.33 0.69
CA GLU A 11 -4.49 -14.56 0.41
C GLU A 11 -5.37 -14.38 1.64
N GLN A 12 -4.89 -14.85 2.80
CA GLN A 12 -5.61 -14.68 4.07
C GLN A 12 -5.67 -13.20 4.47
N LEU A 13 -4.57 -12.45 4.28
CA LEU A 13 -4.54 -11.02 4.56
C LEU A 13 -5.48 -10.25 3.63
N GLU A 14 -5.54 -10.62 2.36
CA GLU A 14 -6.47 -10.02 1.39
C GLU A 14 -7.92 -10.26 1.79
N GLU A 15 -8.26 -11.45 2.28
CA GLU A 15 -9.60 -11.76 2.78
C GLU A 15 -9.96 -10.86 3.96
N VAL A 16 -9.03 -10.66 4.90
CA VAL A 16 -9.24 -9.77 6.05
C VAL A 16 -9.51 -8.34 5.59
N ILE A 17 -8.73 -7.84 4.63
CA ILE A 17 -8.92 -6.50 4.06
C ILE A 17 -10.34 -6.34 3.52
N GLN A 18 -10.81 -7.32 2.73
CA GLN A 18 -12.14 -7.22 2.13
C GLN A 18 -13.28 -7.41 3.13
N LEU A 19 -13.03 -8.11 4.24
CA LEU A 19 -14.02 -8.20 5.33
C LEU A 19 -14.35 -6.83 5.92
N PHE A 20 -13.38 -5.93 5.96
CA PHE A 20 -13.58 -4.58 6.50
C PHE A 20 -14.03 -3.55 5.47
N ASN A 21 -14.20 -3.96 4.21
CA ASN A 21 -14.52 -3.05 3.11
C ASN A 21 -15.81 -2.25 3.35
N ARG A 22 -16.82 -2.85 4.00
CA ARG A 22 -18.11 -2.21 4.24
C ARG A 22 -18.20 -1.44 5.55
N SER A 23 -17.31 -1.72 6.49
CA SER A 23 -17.40 -1.18 7.85
C SER A 23 -16.38 -0.08 8.12
N MET A 24 -15.54 0.27 7.15
CA MET A 24 -14.52 1.30 7.29
C MET A 24 -14.56 2.27 6.13
N ASP A 25 -14.41 3.55 6.43
CA ASP A 25 -14.29 4.60 5.40
C ASP A 25 -12.87 4.64 4.84
N ASP A 26 -11.87 4.29 5.64
CA ASP A 26 -10.49 4.21 5.22
C ASP A 26 -10.29 2.98 4.32
N TYR A 27 -9.30 3.06 3.44
CA TYR A 27 -8.96 1.96 2.54
C TYR A 27 -7.81 1.17 3.14
N LEU A 28 -8.07 -0.09 3.50
CA LEU A 28 -7.01 -1.01 3.94
C LEU A 28 -6.26 -1.51 2.71
N TYR A 29 -4.94 -1.62 2.84
CA TYR A 29 -4.11 -2.12 1.74
C TYR A 29 -3.05 -3.09 2.23
N LEU A 30 -2.58 -3.90 1.30
CA LEU A 30 -1.45 -4.80 1.44
C LEU A 30 -0.52 -4.59 0.25
N PHE A 31 0.74 -4.30 0.51
CA PHE A 31 1.78 -4.30 -0.51
C PHE A 31 2.69 -5.50 -0.24
N ASP A 32 2.64 -6.49 -1.12
CA ASP A 32 3.56 -7.63 -1.10
C ASP A 32 4.88 -7.15 -1.71
N ILE A 33 5.83 -6.83 -0.85
CA ILE A 33 7.10 -6.18 -1.25
C ILE A 33 7.92 -7.09 -2.14
N GLN A 34 8.00 -8.39 -1.80
CA GLN A 34 8.85 -9.34 -2.48
C GLN A 34 8.32 -9.73 -3.86
N ASN A 35 7.01 -9.73 -4.05
CA ASN A 35 6.37 -10.07 -5.31
C ASN A 35 5.87 -8.85 -6.10
N ASP A 36 6.08 -7.65 -5.56
CA ASP A 36 5.64 -6.39 -6.16
C ASP A 36 4.15 -6.42 -6.53
N TYR A 37 3.32 -6.84 -5.57
CA TYR A 37 1.89 -7.02 -5.74
C TYR A 37 1.15 -6.17 -4.71
N TYR A 38 0.05 -5.55 -5.13
CA TYR A 38 -0.73 -4.62 -4.29
C TYR A 38 -2.19 -5.04 -4.26
N SER A 39 -2.79 -4.92 -3.09
CA SER A 39 -4.21 -5.18 -2.88
C SER A 39 -4.78 -4.12 -1.94
N ILE A 40 -5.99 -3.63 -2.22
CA ILE A 40 -6.63 -2.56 -1.45
C ILE A 40 -8.12 -2.85 -1.35
N SER A 41 -8.79 -2.25 -0.36
CA SER A 41 -10.23 -2.33 -0.21
C SER A 41 -10.94 -2.04 -1.53
N LYS A 42 -11.89 -2.88 -1.92
CA LYS A 42 -12.56 -2.76 -3.23
C LYS A 42 -13.18 -1.39 -3.47
N HIS A 43 -13.75 -0.77 -2.42
CA HIS A 43 -14.42 0.52 -2.59
C HIS A 43 -13.46 1.68 -2.92
N ALA A 44 -12.15 1.49 -2.75
CA ALA A 44 -11.15 2.50 -3.14
C ALA A 44 -11.18 2.78 -4.64
N VAL A 45 -11.51 1.77 -5.46
CA VAL A 45 -11.57 1.88 -6.92
C VAL A 45 -12.70 2.80 -7.37
N ASN A 46 -13.72 3.00 -6.55
CA ASN A 46 -14.83 3.89 -6.89
C ASN A 46 -14.43 5.37 -6.85
N ARG A 47 -13.41 5.71 -6.07
CA ARG A 47 -12.98 7.08 -5.85
C ARG A 47 -11.63 7.39 -6.49
N LEU A 48 -10.71 6.46 -6.45
CA LEU A 48 -9.32 6.68 -6.84
C LEU A 48 -9.00 6.01 -8.18
N CYS A 49 -8.05 6.57 -8.92
CA CYS A 49 -7.69 6.14 -10.26
C CYS A 49 -6.78 4.91 -10.25
N LEU A 50 -7.18 3.89 -9.49
CA LEU A 50 -6.47 2.62 -9.40
C LEU A 50 -6.79 1.73 -10.60
N PRO A 51 -5.84 0.92 -11.09
CA PRO A 51 -6.12 -0.01 -12.20
C PRO A 51 -7.14 -1.09 -11.81
N ASN A 52 -7.10 -1.52 -10.56
CA ASN A 52 -8.01 -2.52 -9.98
C ASN A 52 -7.82 -2.47 -8.46
N TYR A 53 -8.58 -3.26 -7.70
CA TYR A 53 -8.35 -3.39 -6.26
C TYR A 53 -7.19 -4.34 -5.94
N HIS A 54 -6.63 -5.03 -6.94
CA HIS A 54 -5.38 -5.78 -6.83
C HIS A 54 -4.64 -5.76 -8.16
N PHE A 55 -3.32 -5.74 -8.13
CA PHE A 55 -2.52 -5.70 -9.35
C PHE A 55 -1.06 -6.07 -9.09
N CYS A 56 -0.43 -6.65 -10.12
CA CYS A 56 1.01 -6.93 -10.17
C CYS A 56 1.76 -5.70 -10.64
N ASP A 57 3.11 -5.75 -10.61
CA ASP A 57 3.97 -4.64 -10.98
C ASP A 57 3.58 -3.36 -10.24
N ALA A 58 3.38 -3.52 -8.94
CA ALA A 58 2.77 -2.49 -8.09
C ALA A 58 3.58 -1.20 -8.07
N THR A 59 4.91 -1.29 -7.99
CA THR A 59 5.77 -0.10 -7.95
C THR A 59 5.57 0.74 -9.22
N LYS A 60 5.59 0.10 -10.38
CA LYS A 60 5.38 0.76 -11.66
C LYS A 60 3.95 1.30 -11.79
N ALA A 61 2.97 0.55 -11.29
CA ALA A 61 1.55 0.93 -11.37
C ALA A 61 1.26 2.25 -10.65
N HIS A 62 2.02 2.58 -9.61
CA HIS A 62 1.86 3.84 -8.89
C HIS A 62 2.06 5.07 -9.80
N ASN A 63 2.79 4.94 -10.92
CA ASN A 63 2.92 6.02 -11.89
C ASN A 63 1.59 6.45 -12.50
N TYR A 64 0.57 5.59 -12.46
CA TYR A 64 -0.72 5.86 -13.09
C TYR A 64 -1.73 6.52 -12.16
N PHE A 65 -1.58 6.34 -10.84
CA PHE A 65 -2.58 6.86 -9.90
C PHE A 65 -2.01 7.77 -8.81
N VAL A 66 -0.70 7.99 -8.78
CA VAL A 66 -0.05 8.95 -7.88
C VAL A 66 0.26 10.22 -8.66
N TYR A 67 0.02 11.37 -8.02
CA TYR A 67 0.33 12.66 -8.62
C TYR A 67 1.82 12.72 -8.97
N GLU A 68 2.14 13.13 -10.17
CA GLU A 68 3.49 13.04 -10.75
C GLU A 68 4.55 13.71 -9.86
N ASP A 69 4.24 14.89 -9.32
CA ASP A 69 5.19 15.65 -8.51
C ASP A 69 5.61 14.93 -7.22
N ASP A 70 4.78 14.00 -6.75
CA ASP A 70 5.02 13.27 -5.50
C ASP A 70 5.68 11.90 -5.72
N LEU A 71 5.86 11.47 -6.96
CA LEU A 71 6.48 10.18 -7.26
C LEU A 71 7.91 10.03 -6.73
N PRO A 72 8.80 11.02 -6.85
CA PRO A 72 10.15 10.90 -6.29
C PRO A 72 10.13 10.66 -4.78
N LEU A 73 9.25 11.35 -4.06
CA LEU A 73 9.08 11.18 -2.62
C LEU A 73 8.62 9.76 -2.28
N LEU A 74 7.64 9.25 -3.01
CA LEU A 74 7.10 7.92 -2.80
C LEU A 74 8.15 6.83 -3.09
N PHE A 75 8.85 6.94 -4.21
CA PHE A 75 9.85 5.93 -4.58
C PHE A 75 11.06 5.93 -3.63
N ASP A 76 11.44 7.08 -3.09
CA ASP A 76 12.44 7.15 -2.04
C ASP A 76 11.99 6.39 -0.80
N GLU A 77 10.74 6.57 -0.40
CA GLU A 77 10.14 5.86 0.72
C GLU A 77 10.11 4.34 0.46
N PHE A 78 9.69 3.91 -0.72
CA PHE A 78 9.68 2.48 -1.08
C PHE A 78 11.08 1.87 -1.01
N ASN A 79 12.10 2.59 -1.45
CA ASN A 79 13.47 2.09 -1.38
C ASN A 79 13.93 1.90 0.06
N LYS A 80 13.56 2.79 0.96
CA LYS A 80 13.87 2.66 2.39
C LYS A 80 13.15 1.47 3.03
N ILE A 81 11.91 1.23 2.63
CA ILE A 81 11.14 0.07 3.08
C ILE A 81 11.80 -1.23 2.60
N LYS A 82 12.12 -1.30 1.31
CA LYS A 82 12.73 -2.50 0.70
C LYS A 82 14.10 -2.82 1.27
N SER A 83 14.88 -1.81 1.61
CA SER A 83 16.21 -2.00 2.20
C SER A 83 16.17 -2.34 3.69
N GLY A 84 15.01 -2.22 4.34
CA GLY A 84 14.88 -2.43 5.77
C GLY A 84 15.30 -1.22 6.60
N GLU A 85 15.61 -0.08 5.98
CA GLU A 85 16.01 1.13 6.68
C GLU A 85 14.87 1.63 7.59
N ILE A 86 13.62 1.53 7.11
CA ILE A 86 12.43 1.89 7.89
C ILE A 86 11.49 0.70 7.98
N THR A 87 10.79 0.58 9.11
CA THR A 87 9.81 -0.47 9.38
C THR A 87 8.40 0.08 9.54
N GLU A 88 8.25 1.38 9.51
CA GLU A 88 6.97 2.08 9.54
C GLU A 88 6.89 3.04 8.35
N HIS A 89 5.72 3.09 7.73
CA HIS A 89 5.45 3.98 6.60
C HIS A 89 4.43 5.03 7.03
N SER A 90 4.74 6.29 6.76
CA SER A 90 3.81 7.39 6.99
C SER A 90 4.11 8.47 5.96
N LEU A 91 3.18 8.68 5.04
CA LEU A 91 3.38 9.64 3.96
C LEU A 91 2.09 10.39 3.67
N HIS A 92 2.20 11.72 3.61
CA HIS A 92 1.10 12.60 3.21
C HIS A 92 1.44 13.10 1.80
N TYR A 93 0.69 12.64 0.80
CA TYR A 93 0.97 12.94 -0.60
C TYR A 93 -0.32 12.84 -1.41
N ARG A 94 -0.23 12.98 -2.73
CA ARG A 94 -1.40 13.08 -3.57
C ARG A 94 -1.56 11.88 -4.49
N TRP A 95 -2.75 11.30 -4.48
CA TRP A 95 -3.20 10.34 -5.47
C TRP A 95 -4.16 11.04 -6.44
N LEU A 96 -4.46 10.41 -7.56
CA LEU A 96 -5.43 10.92 -8.52
C LEU A 96 -6.80 10.31 -8.26
N ASP A 97 -7.86 11.13 -8.35
CA ASP A 97 -9.22 10.62 -8.32
C ASP A 97 -9.63 10.09 -9.71
N ARG A 98 -10.88 9.66 -9.86
CA ARG A 98 -11.37 9.09 -11.13
C ARG A 98 -11.39 10.09 -12.28
N GLN A 99 -11.36 11.38 -11.99
CA GLN A 99 -11.28 12.46 -12.99
C GLN A 99 -9.85 12.96 -13.19
N HIS A 100 -8.86 12.25 -12.63
CA HIS A 100 -7.44 12.59 -12.67
C HIS A 100 -7.08 13.89 -11.93
N ASN A 101 -7.90 14.31 -10.99
CA ASN A 101 -7.58 15.44 -10.13
C ASN A 101 -6.78 14.94 -8.91
N PRO A 102 -5.72 15.69 -8.49
CA PRO A 102 -4.96 15.29 -7.31
C PRO A 102 -5.79 15.47 -6.04
N VAL A 103 -5.75 14.45 -5.19
CA VAL A 103 -6.39 14.47 -3.87
C VAL A 103 -5.35 14.07 -2.83
N TRP A 104 -5.33 14.78 -1.71
CA TRP A 104 -4.42 14.48 -0.62
C TRP A 104 -4.85 13.20 0.09
N VAL A 105 -3.90 12.35 0.37
CA VAL A 105 -4.11 11.13 1.13
C VAL A 105 -3.05 11.00 2.22
N ASN A 106 -3.41 10.35 3.32
CA ASN A 106 -2.49 9.89 4.34
C ASN A 106 -2.34 8.39 4.17
N CYS A 107 -1.14 7.94 3.87
CA CYS A 107 -0.84 6.52 3.74
C CYS A 107 0.03 6.11 4.92
N ARG A 108 -0.44 5.15 5.71
CA ARG A 108 0.25 4.66 6.90
C ARG A 108 0.28 3.15 6.88
N GLY A 109 1.37 2.58 7.37
CA GLY A 109 1.47 1.14 7.45
C GLY A 109 2.66 0.67 8.25
N ASP A 110 2.68 -0.61 8.51
CA ASP A 110 3.77 -1.30 9.19
C ASP A 110 4.33 -2.38 8.29
N VAL A 111 5.65 -2.53 8.33
CA VAL A 111 6.35 -3.58 7.60
C VAL A 111 6.25 -4.87 8.39
N ILE A 112 5.84 -5.94 7.70
CA ILE A 112 5.85 -7.31 8.23
C ILE A 112 7.08 -8.00 7.67
N LEU A 113 7.87 -8.64 8.54
CA LEU A 113 9.09 -9.33 8.15
C LEU A 113 8.82 -10.82 7.91
N ASP A 114 9.61 -11.42 7.01
CA ASP A 114 9.60 -12.88 6.82
C ASP A 114 10.44 -13.58 7.92
N GLU A 115 10.56 -14.89 7.81
CA GLU A 115 11.31 -15.71 8.79
C GLU A 115 12.81 -15.38 8.82
N PHE A 116 13.33 -14.72 7.77
CA PHE A 116 14.74 -14.30 7.67
C PHE A 116 14.93 -12.83 8.04
N ASN A 117 13.92 -12.19 8.63
CA ASN A 117 13.92 -10.76 9.00
C ASN A 117 14.05 -9.83 7.78
N LYS A 118 13.55 -10.27 6.62
CA LYS A 118 13.49 -9.43 5.42
C LYS A 118 12.09 -8.84 5.26
N PRO A 119 11.97 -7.61 4.73
CA PRO A 119 10.66 -7.03 4.47
C PRO A 119 9.83 -7.91 3.54
N LEU A 120 8.64 -8.29 3.98
CA LEU A 120 7.74 -9.18 3.25
C LEU A 120 6.51 -8.42 2.77
N TYR A 121 5.80 -7.79 3.69
CA TYR A 121 4.59 -7.03 3.40
C TYR A 121 4.66 -5.66 4.04
N LEU A 122 4.02 -4.68 3.39
CA LEU A 122 3.60 -3.44 4.03
C LEU A 122 2.08 -3.49 4.12
N ILE A 123 1.54 -3.34 5.31
CA ILE A 123 0.10 -3.41 5.54
C ILE A 123 -0.35 -2.17 6.31
N GLY A 124 -1.47 -1.58 5.91
CA GLY A 124 -1.93 -0.37 6.55
C GLY A 124 -3.20 0.19 5.93
N CYS A 125 -3.34 1.50 5.98
CA CYS A 125 -4.52 2.20 5.44
C CYS A 125 -4.16 3.48 4.72
N VAL A 126 -5.06 3.85 3.81
CA VAL A 126 -5.06 5.12 3.09
C VAL A 126 -6.35 5.84 3.43
N ASN A 127 -6.24 7.11 3.82
CA ASN A 127 -7.43 7.94 4.04
C ASN A 127 -7.30 9.36 3.54
#